data_c42a0dca33e87a29100d37674b6ee6a4
#
_entry.id   c42a0dca33e87a29100d37674b6ee6a4
#
_cell.length_a   1.000
_cell.length_b   1.000
_cell.length_c   1.000
_cell.angle_alpha   90.00
_cell.angle_beta   90.00
_cell.angle_gamma   90.00
#
_symmetry.space_group_name_H-M   'P 1'
#
loop_
_entity.id
_entity.type
_entity.pdbx_description
1 polymer ?
#
loop_
_entity_poly.entity_id
_entity_poly.type
_entity_poly.pdbx_seq_one_letter_code
_entity_poly.pdbx_strand_id
1 'polypeptide(L)'
;SKLTVFGNWGVRQGLLINNPFSGMKFSVKKQPNKREPFTKEELRKILKPETYHSWSINFTHPFRKERVSNQMPYYWVFLLGIFSGMRTNEMCQIRVIDIKKVDKIWFMFVEDSEETKVKTENAIRKVPVHPQLIELGFIDYVGTLKKQKKGRVFWELTEDRDGFASHLSRHYNQRVLPKLGVWKKYTKVLYCTRHTFINKLYTERVDENVIKVLVGHEKGFTMKQYGGEPFTPERLLEEISKVNYSGINWKKLKI
;
A
#
# COMPACT_ATOMS: atom_id res chain seq x y z
N SER A 1 3.73 -5.56 -26.90
CA SER A 1 2.35 -6.09 -26.85
C SER A 1 2.39 -7.58 -26.51
N LYS A 2 1.27 -8.19 -26.09
CA LYS A 2 1.20 -9.64 -25.83
C LYS A 2 1.48 -10.44 -27.09
N LEU A 3 1.06 -9.95 -28.24
CA LEU A 3 1.35 -10.56 -29.54
C LEU A 3 2.84 -10.57 -29.87
N THR A 4 3.55 -9.49 -29.57
CA THR A 4 5.01 -9.42 -29.75
C THR A 4 5.73 -10.44 -28.86
N VAL A 5 5.28 -10.62 -27.61
CA VAL A 5 5.84 -11.62 -26.69
C VAL A 5 5.58 -13.03 -27.21
N PHE A 6 4.36 -13.31 -27.68
CA PHE A 6 4.00 -14.59 -28.28
C PHE A 6 4.81 -14.88 -29.56
N GLY A 7 4.93 -13.90 -30.46
CA GLY A 7 5.76 -14.05 -31.66
C GLY A 7 7.24 -14.29 -31.35
N ASN A 8 7.81 -13.61 -30.33
CA ASN A 8 9.18 -13.87 -29.89
C ASN A 8 9.34 -15.26 -29.30
N TRP A 9 8.33 -15.76 -28.57
CA TRP A 9 8.34 -17.15 -28.08
C TRP A 9 8.33 -18.14 -29.27
N GLY A 10 7.47 -17.94 -30.28
CA GLY A 10 7.44 -18.78 -31.46
C GLY A 10 8.77 -18.85 -32.22
N VAL A 11 9.48 -17.72 -32.33
CA VAL A 11 10.84 -17.66 -32.91
C VAL A 11 11.82 -18.47 -32.07
N ARG A 12 11.81 -18.31 -30.73
CA ARG A 12 12.69 -19.07 -29.82
C ARG A 12 12.46 -20.58 -29.87
N GLN A 13 11.20 -21.00 -30.15
CA GLN A 13 10.85 -22.41 -30.27
C GLN A 13 11.11 -22.97 -31.68
N GLY A 14 11.63 -22.18 -32.60
CA GLY A 14 11.84 -22.58 -33.98
C GLY A 14 10.56 -22.74 -34.81
N LEU A 15 9.40 -22.30 -34.26
CA LEU A 15 8.10 -22.38 -34.93
C LEU A 15 7.88 -21.24 -35.94
N LEU A 16 8.62 -20.16 -35.79
CA LEU A 16 8.60 -18.99 -36.66
C LEU A 16 10.02 -18.58 -37.03
N ILE A 17 10.24 -18.26 -38.30
CA ILE A 17 11.52 -17.70 -38.76
C ILE A 17 11.72 -16.29 -38.22
N ASN A 18 10.67 -15.47 -38.27
CA ASN A 18 10.67 -14.11 -37.80
C ASN A 18 9.39 -13.82 -37.00
N ASN A 19 9.47 -12.84 -36.11
CA ASN A 19 8.28 -12.40 -35.38
C ASN A 19 7.42 -11.46 -36.26
N PRO A 20 6.23 -11.90 -36.74
CA PRO A 20 5.38 -11.10 -37.62
C PRO A 20 4.79 -9.86 -36.93
N PHE A 21 4.87 -9.79 -35.59
CA PHE A 21 4.40 -8.67 -34.77
C PHE A 21 5.53 -7.72 -34.37
N SER A 22 6.75 -7.94 -34.91
CA SER A 22 7.89 -7.05 -34.68
C SER A 22 7.61 -5.68 -35.32
N GLY A 23 7.82 -4.61 -34.55
CA GLY A 23 7.55 -3.24 -35.03
C GLY A 23 6.08 -2.81 -35.00
N MET A 24 5.11 -3.71 -34.77
CA MET A 24 3.71 -3.32 -34.61
C MET A 24 3.51 -2.57 -33.29
N LYS A 25 3.61 -1.25 -33.34
CA LYS A 25 3.23 -0.34 -32.26
C LYS A 25 1.79 0.10 -32.51
N PHE A 26 0.83 -0.52 -31.82
CA PHE A 26 -0.48 0.13 -31.73
C PHE A 26 -0.29 1.42 -30.94
N SER A 27 -0.46 2.57 -31.57
CA SER A 27 -0.54 3.85 -30.90
C SER A 27 -1.91 3.96 -30.21
N VAL A 28 -2.10 3.13 -29.16
CA VAL A 28 -3.15 3.44 -28.21
C VAL A 28 -2.69 4.74 -27.56
N LYS A 29 -3.39 5.85 -27.84
CA LYS A 29 -3.25 7.06 -27.03
C LYS A 29 -3.53 6.60 -25.59
N LYS A 30 -2.46 6.22 -24.86
CA LYS A 30 -2.54 6.02 -23.44
C LYS A 30 -2.95 7.36 -22.87
N GLN A 31 -4.23 7.53 -22.58
CA GLN A 31 -4.60 8.54 -21.60
C GLN A 31 -3.73 8.24 -20.38
N PRO A 32 -2.88 9.15 -19.95
CA PRO A 32 -2.08 8.92 -18.77
C PRO A 32 -3.06 8.67 -17.64
N ASN A 33 -3.14 7.43 -17.16
CA ASN A 33 -3.87 7.08 -15.93
C ASN A 33 -3.14 7.78 -14.77
N LYS A 34 -3.24 9.11 -14.73
CA LYS A 34 -2.59 9.93 -13.73
C LYS A 34 -3.38 9.76 -12.44
N ARG A 35 -2.89 8.85 -11.59
CA ARG A 35 -3.44 8.73 -10.24
C ARG A 35 -3.14 10.00 -9.48
N GLU A 36 -4.15 10.52 -8.79
CA GLU A 36 -4.07 11.75 -8.03
C GLU A 36 -4.08 11.43 -6.53
N PRO A 37 -3.31 12.16 -5.71
CA PRO A 37 -3.42 12.07 -4.26
C PRO A 37 -4.82 12.50 -3.81
N PHE A 38 -5.29 11.95 -2.70
CA PHE A 38 -6.52 12.45 -2.07
C PHE A 38 -6.31 13.87 -1.56
N THR A 39 -7.30 14.74 -1.78
CA THR A 39 -7.29 16.09 -1.24
C THR A 39 -7.59 16.08 0.26
N LYS A 40 -7.38 17.20 0.93
CA LYS A 40 -7.69 17.39 2.34
C LYS A 40 -9.18 17.18 2.62
N GLU A 41 -10.04 17.68 1.75
CA GLU A 41 -11.50 17.55 1.82
C GLU A 41 -11.94 16.10 1.62
N GLU A 42 -11.33 15.40 0.66
CA GLU A 42 -11.58 13.98 0.40
C GLU A 42 -11.17 13.13 1.62
N LEU A 43 -9.98 13.37 2.18
CA LEU A 43 -9.53 12.69 3.40
C LEU A 43 -10.47 12.94 4.58
N ARG A 44 -10.96 14.18 4.78
CA ARG A 44 -11.93 14.49 5.83
C ARG A 44 -13.25 13.75 5.64
N LYS A 45 -13.72 13.59 4.40
CA LYS A 45 -14.92 12.81 4.11
C LYS A 45 -14.72 11.32 4.41
N ILE A 46 -13.58 10.75 3.96
CA ILE A 46 -13.26 9.33 4.13
C ILE A 46 -13.06 9.02 5.63
N LEU A 47 -12.30 9.85 6.34
CA LEU A 47 -11.88 9.64 7.73
C LEU A 47 -12.81 10.33 8.75
N LYS A 48 -14.02 10.72 8.35
CA LYS A 48 -15.05 11.13 9.32
C LYS A 48 -15.40 9.93 10.20
N PRO A 49 -15.26 9.98 11.53
CA PRO A 49 -15.33 8.80 12.41
C PRO A 49 -16.56 7.92 12.20
N GLU A 50 -17.75 8.52 12.19
CA GLU A 50 -19.02 7.80 12.01
C GLU A 50 -19.07 7.09 10.65
N THR A 51 -18.58 7.76 9.61
CA THR A 51 -18.51 7.23 8.26
C THR A 51 -17.44 6.14 8.17
N TYR A 52 -16.23 6.40 8.69
CA TYR A 52 -15.11 5.48 8.65
C TYR A 52 -15.45 4.15 9.34
N HIS A 53 -15.99 4.20 10.55
CA HIS A 53 -16.39 3.02 11.29
C HIS A 53 -17.53 2.25 10.60
N SER A 54 -18.48 2.95 9.95
CA SER A 54 -19.62 2.30 9.31
C SER A 54 -19.26 1.37 8.15
N TRP A 55 -18.21 1.66 7.41
CA TRP A 55 -17.78 0.84 6.27
C TRP A 55 -16.48 0.05 6.54
N SER A 56 -15.82 0.27 7.67
CA SER A 56 -14.64 -0.50 8.09
C SER A 56 -14.98 -1.54 9.14
N ILE A 57 -15.25 -1.14 10.38
CA ILE A 57 -15.48 -2.07 11.50
C ILE A 57 -16.93 -2.57 11.60
N ASN A 58 -17.90 -1.77 11.18
CA ASN A 58 -19.33 -2.09 11.27
C ASN A 58 -19.92 -2.61 9.94
N PHE A 59 -19.08 -2.93 8.98
CA PHE A 59 -19.52 -3.37 7.67
C PHE A 59 -20.00 -4.83 7.68
N THR A 60 -21.22 -5.08 7.17
CA THR A 60 -21.74 -6.42 6.94
C THR A 60 -21.50 -6.80 5.48
N HIS A 61 -20.77 -7.88 5.25
CA HIS A 61 -20.47 -8.33 3.88
C HIS A 61 -21.76 -8.82 3.20
N PRO A 62 -22.19 -8.24 2.05
CA PRO A 62 -23.51 -8.51 1.46
C PRO A 62 -23.71 -9.96 0.99
N PHE A 63 -22.62 -10.71 0.76
CA PHE A 63 -22.66 -12.11 0.34
C PHE A 63 -22.35 -13.10 1.46
N ARG A 64 -22.03 -12.62 2.66
CA ARG A 64 -21.83 -13.46 3.85
C ARG A 64 -22.79 -12.96 4.92
N LYS A 65 -23.81 -13.76 5.24
CA LYS A 65 -24.82 -13.44 6.25
C LYS A 65 -24.26 -13.34 7.68
N GLU A 66 -23.06 -13.86 7.90
CA GLU A 66 -22.34 -13.73 9.16
C GLU A 66 -21.57 -12.40 9.16
N ARG A 67 -21.62 -11.66 10.27
CA ARG A 67 -20.68 -10.60 10.55
C ARG A 67 -19.29 -11.23 10.44
N VAL A 68 -18.52 -10.81 9.45
CA VAL A 68 -17.10 -11.18 9.42
C VAL A 68 -16.52 -10.66 10.72
N SER A 69 -16.20 -11.56 11.62
CA SER A 69 -15.85 -11.28 13.01
C SER A 69 -14.61 -10.41 13.17
N ASN A 70 -13.95 -10.09 12.09
CA ASN A 70 -12.77 -9.23 12.10
C ASN A 70 -12.66 -8.43 10.79
N GLN A 71 -12.95 -7.13 10.87
CA GLN A 71 -12.91 -6.21 9.73
C GLN A 71 -11.66 -5.31 9.76
N MET A 72 -10.65 -5.71 10.53
CA MET A 72 -9.42 -4.97 10.73
C MET A 72 -8.68 -4.63 9.43
N PRO A 73 -8.67 -5.47 8.37
CA PRO A 73 -8.07 -5.06 7.09
C PRO A 73 -8.72 -3.81 6.50
N TYR A 74 -10.04 -3.69 6.59
CA TYR A 74 -10.78 -2.53 6.08
C TYR A 74 -10.52 -1.26 6.87
N TYR A 75 -10.21 -1.39 8.16
CA TYR A 75 -9.84 -0.28 9.00
C TYR A 75 -8.35 0.11 8.79
N TRP A 76 -7.43 -0.83 8.89
CA TRP A 76 -6.01 -0.50 8.93
C TRP A 76 -5.38 -0.19 7.57
N VAL A 77 -5.81 -0.85 6.48
CA VAL A 77 -5.09 -0.73 5.19
C VAL A 77 -5.15 0.68 4.61
N PHE A 78 -6.25 1.41 4.78
CA PHE A 78 -6.32 2.79 4.35
C PHE A 78 -5.36 3.69 5.16
N LEU A 79 -5.37 3.54 6.49
CA LEU A 79 -4.50 4.28 7.40
C LEU A 79 -3.01 3.97 7.15
N LEU A 80 -2.68 2.68 7.04
CA LEU A 80 -1.33 2.27 6.66
C LEU A 80 -0.90 2.91 5.33
N GLY A 81 -1.77 2.93 4.34
CA GLY A 81 -1.47 3.50 3.03
C GLY A 81 -1.14 4.99 3.07
N ILE A 82 -1.86 5.79 3.85
CA ILE A 82 -1.61 7.23 3.98
C ILE A 82 -0.45 7.57 4.92
N PHE A 83 -0.03 6.66 5.80
CA PHE A 83 1.04 6.90 6.77
C PHE A 83 2.33 6.10 6.52
N SER A 84 2.35 5.19 5.55
CA SER A 84 3.55 4.42 5.21
C SER A 84 3.90 4.45 3.72
N GLY A 85 2.93 4.78 2.88
CA GLY A 85 3.09 4.74 1.44
C GLY A 85 3.38 3.36 0.86
N MET A 86 3.21 2.28 1.61
CA MET A 86 3.37 0.90 1.12
C MET A 86 2.39 0.60 -0.01
N ARG A 87 2.75 -0.33 -0.90
CA ARG A 87 1.81 -0.81 -1.91
C ARG A 87 0.69 -1.60 -1.24
N THR A 88 -0.52 -1.52 -1.81
CA THR A 88 -1.70 -2.16 -1.18
C THR A 88 -1.48 -3.65 -0.91
N ASN A 89 -0.84 -4.37 -1.83
CA ASN A 89 -0.57 -5.79 -1.62
C ASN A 89 0.52 -6.04 -0.56
N GLU A 90 1.54 -5.16 -0.48
CA GLU A 90 2.56 -5.23 0.58
C GLU A 90 1.91 -5.12 1.97
N MET A 91 0.96 -4.18 2.15
CA MET A 91 0.22 -4.04 3.39
C MET A 91 -0.65 -5.27 3.69
N CYS A 92 -1.35 -5.78 2.69
CA CYS A 92 -2.30 -6.88 2.86
C CYS A 92 -1.63 -8.23 3.19
N GLN A 93 -0.39 -8.43 2.75
CA GLN A 93 0.35 -9.68 2.98
C GLN A 93 1.31 -9.64 4.16
N ILE A 94 1.47 -8.49 4.84
CA ILE A 94 2.46 -8.32 5.91
C ILE A 94 2.23 -9.32 7.05
N ARG A 95 3.31 -9.95 7.51
CA ARG A 95 3.27 -10.94 8.59
C ARG A 95 3.42 -10.24 9.94
N VAL A 96 2.94 -10.88 10.99
CA VAL A 96 3.10 -10.39 12.38
C VAL A 96 4.58 -10.31 12.76
N ILE A 97 5.41 -11.25 12.27
CA ILE A 97 6.86 -11.26 12.51
C ILE A 97 7.62 -10.13 11.79
N ASP A 98 7.02 -9.52 10.76
CA ASP A 98 7.61 -8.41 10.02
C ASP A 98 7.41 -7.06 10.71
N ILE A 99 6.66 -7.03 11.81
CA ILE A 99 6.51 -5.85 12.66
C ILE A 99 7.48 -5.99 13.83
N LYS A 100 8.62 -5.31 13.75
CA LYS A 100 9.72 -5.46 14.71
C LYS A 100 10.15 -4.12 15.27
N LYS A 101 10.67 -4.13 16.48
CA LYS A 101 11.31 -2.99 17.12
C LYS A 101 12.83 -3.09 16.93
N VAL A 102 13.44 -2.07 16.35
CA VAL A 102 14.88 -1.92 16.17
C VAL A 102 15.28 -0.57 16.75
N ASP A 103 16.27 -0.53 17.64
CA ASP A 103 16.75 0.70 18.28
C ASP A 103 15.62 1.61 18.81
N LYS A 104 14.70 0.98 19.55
CA LYS A 104 13.50 1.63 20.14
C LYS A 104 12.44 2.08 19.12
N ILE A 105 12.67 1.95 17.81
CA ILE A 105 11.76 2.34 16.74
C ILE A 105 11.04 1.11 16.20
N TRP A 106 9.71 1.20 16.02
CA TRP A 106 8.93 0.15 15.36
C TRP A 106 9.02 0.27 13.85
N PHE A 107 9.27 -0.85 13.18
CA PHE A 107 9.36 -0.95 11.73
C PHE A 107 8.40 -2.00 11.18
N MET A 108 7.92 -1.76 9.98
CA MET A 108 7.28 -2.71 9.08
C MET A 108 8.33 -3.14 8.05
N PHE A 109 8.70 -4.41 8.03
CA PHE A 109 9.63 -4.96 7.07
C PHE A 109 8.87 -5.46 5.83
N VAL A 110 9.25 -4.96 4.67
CA VAL A 110 8.76 -5.44 3.38
C VAL A 110 9.82 -6.37 2.84
N GLU A 111 9.56 -7.67 2.89
CA GLU A 111 10.51 -8.72 2.51
C GLU A 111 9.96 -9.55 1.36
N ASP A 112 10.84 -10.14 0.56
CA ASP A 112 10.52 -11.18 -0.41
C ASP A 112 10.79 -12.54 0.23
N SER A 113 9.80 -13.40 0.22
CA SER A 113 9.88 -14.74 0.82
C SER A 113 8.92 -15.70 0.12
N GLU A 114 8.91 -16.97 0.50
CA GLU A 114 7.92 -17.92 -0.01
C GLU A 114 6.47 -17.48 0.27
N GLU A 115 6.26 -16.78 1.40
CA GLU A 115 4.94 -16.33 1.86
C GLU A 115 4.58 -14.89 1.43
N THR A 116 5.56 -14.07 1.05
CA THR A 116 5.37 -12.67 0.70
C THR A 116 6.10 -12.36 -0.60
N LYS A 117 5.37 -11.85 -1.59
CA LYS A 117 5.96 -11.52 -2.90
C LYS A 117 6.03 -10.02 -3.10
N VAL A 118 7.20 -9.54 -3.49
CA VAL A 118 7.40 -8.15 -3.89
C VAL A 118 7.55 -8.03 -5.41
N LYS A 119 7.16 -6.89 -5.93
CA LYS A 119 7.16 -6.65 -7.38
C LYS A 119 8.57 -6.49 -7.95
N THR A 120 9.52 -6.03 -7.17
CA THR A 120 10.91 -5.74 -7.56
C THR A 120 11.80 -5.81 -6.33
N GLU A 121 13.09 -6.13 -6.49
CA GLU A 121 14.10 -6.14 -5.42
C GLU A 121 14.16 -4.82 -4.64
N ASN A 122 13.99 -3.68 -5.32
CA ASN A 122 13.95 -2.37 -4.66
C ASN A 122 12.74 -2.20 -3.71
N ALA A 123 11.78 -3.11 -3.73
CA ALA A 123 10.66 -3.08 -2.79
C ALA A 123 11.06 -3.56 -1.39
N ILE A 124 12.13 -4.36 -1.27
CA ILE A 124 12.66 -4.85 0.00
C ILE A 124 13.18 -3.65 0.80
N ARG A 125 12.58 -3.40 1.95
CA ARG A 125 12.89 -2.25 2.79
C ARG A 125 12.27 -2.37 4.17
N LYS A 126 12.71 -1.51 5.09
CA LYS A 126 12.04 -1.28 6.37
C LYS A 126 11.37 0.11 6.36
N VAL A 127 10.13 0.18 6.80
CA VAL A 127 9.36 1.41 6.90
C VAL A 127 9.05 1.67 8.37
N PRO A 128 9.44 2.81 8.96
CA PRO A 128 9.10 3.12 10.34
C PRO A 128 7.58 3.16 10.52
N VAL A 129 7.07 2.65 11.62
CA VAL A 129 5.66 2.79 11.98
C VAL A 129 5.43 4.24 12.40
N HIS A 130 4.59 4.94 11.65
CA HIS A 130 4.28 6.35 11.91
C HIS A 130 3.68 6.53 13.31
N PRO A 131 4.07 7.60 14.06
CA PRO A 131 3.55 7.84 15.42
C PRO A 131 2.01 7.84 15.51
N GLN A 132 1.32 8.40 14.52
CA GLN A 132 -0.15 8.38 14.48
C GLN A 132 -0.74 6.96 14.42
N LEU A 133 -0.09 6.02 13.75
CA LEU A 133 -0.53 4.61 13.73
C LEU A 133 -0.34 3.97 15.11
N ILE A 134 0.74 4.30 15.81
CA ILE A 134 1.00 3.83 17.18
C ILE A 134 -0.07 4.38 18.12
N GLU A 135 -0.37 5.67 18.04
CA GLU A 135 -1.41 6.33 18.85
C GLU A 135 -2.81 5.73 18.60
N LEU A 136 -3.11 5.36 17.38
CA LEU A 136 -4.34 4.66 17.00
C LEU A 136 -4.42 3.22 17.51
N GLY A 137 -3.32 2.64 18.03
CA GLY A 137 -3.28 1.30 18.61
C GLY A 137 -2.81 0.20 17.65
N PHE A 138 -2.16 0.53 16.53
CA PHE A 138 -1.70 -0.47 15.57
C PHE A 138 -0.74 -1.49 16.19
N ILE A 139 0.19 -1.05 17.04
CA ILE A 139 1.14 -1.95 17.71
C ILE A 139 0.44 -2.84 18.73
N ASP A 140 -0.55 -2.33 19.45
CA ASP A 140 -1.35 -3.12 20.40
C ASP A 140 -2.16 -4.19 19.66
N TYR A 141 -2.75 -3.83 18.51
CA TYR A 141 -3.43 -4.77 17.62
C TYR A 141 -2.47 -5.89 17.17
N VAL A 142 -1.28 -5.56 16.68
CA VAL A 142 -0.27 -6.55 16.28
C VAL A 142 0.14 -7.43 17.48
N GLY A 143 0.30 -6.83 18.66
CA GLY A 143 0.59 -7.55 19.91
C GLY A 143 -0.48 -8.58 20.27
N THR A 144 -1.74 -8.25 20.05
CA THR A 144 -2.87 -9.18 20.24
C THR A 144 -2.81 -10.36 19.26
N LEU A 145 -2.52 -10.09 17.99
CA LEU A 145 -2.36 -11.13 16.97
C LEU A 145 -1.19 -12.06 17.28
N LYS A 146 -0.08 -11.52 17.78
CA LYS A 146 1.08 -12.31 18.22
C LYS A 146 0.71 -13.27 19.35
N LYS A 147 -0.04 -12.81 20.37
CA LYS A 147 -0.56 -13.67 21.45
C LYS A 147 -1.50 -14.75 20.91
N GLN A 148 -2.28 -14.44 19.89
CA GLN A 148 -3.17 -15.38 19.20
C GLN A 148 -2.43 -16.29 18.19
N LYS A 149 -1.11 -16.20 18.08
CA LYS A 149 -0.27 -16.97 17.16
C LYS A 149 -0.70 -16.82 15.68
N LYS A 150 -1.22 -15.66 15.29
CA LYS A 150 -1.56 -15.39 13.89
C LYS A 150 -0.28 -15.14 13.07
N GLY A 151 -0.21 -15.73 11.88
CA GLY A 151 0.95 -15.56 11.00
C GLY A 151 0.97 -14.20 10.30
N ARG A 152 -0.21 -13.70 9.86
CA ARG A 152 -0.37 -12.44 9.14
C ARG A 152 -1.13 -11.42 9.98
N VAL A 153 -0.81 -10.13 9.76
CA VAL A 153 -1.54 -9.02 10.40
C VAL A 153 -3.00 -8.99 9.94
N PHE A 154 -3.24 -9.30 8.66
CA PHE A 154 -4.57 -9.41 8.08
C PHE A 154 -4.85 -10.85 7.64
N TRP A 155 -4.87 -11.74 8.64
CA TRP A 155 -5.03 -13.18 8.45
C TRP A 155 -6.39 -13.58 7.83
N GLU A 156 -7.36 -12.68 7.82
CA GLU A 156 -8.69 -12.88 7.20
C GLU A 156 -8.66 -12.73 5.69
N LEU A 157 -7.62 -12.08 5.15
CA LEU A 157 -7.48 -11.90 3.71
C LEU A 157 -6.97 -13.19 3.08
N THR A 158 -7.63 -13.58 2.01
CA THR A 158 -7.21 -14.71 1.17
C THR A 158 -6.55 -14.21 -0.10
N GLU A 159 -5.49 -14.89 -0.51
CA GLU A 159 -4.84 -14.61 -1.78
C GLU A 159 -5.73 -15.09 -2.93
N ASP A 160 -5.89 -14.24 -3.94
CA ASP A 160 -6.46 -14.61 -5.22
C ASP A 160 -5.41 -14.38 -6.34
N ARG A 161 -5.81 -14.57 -7.60
CA ARG A 161 -4.92 -14.38 -8.75
C ARG A 161 -4.21 -13.01 -8.76
N ASP A 162 -4.84 -11.98 -8.22
CA ASP A 162 -4.35 -10.60 -8.20
C ASP A 162 -3.74 -10.22 -6.82
N GLY A 163 -3.57 -11.22 -5.92
CA GLY A 163 -2.97 -11.11 -4.59
C GLY A 163 -3.96 -10.81 -3.47
N PHE A 164 -3.46 -10.62 -2.25
CA PHE A 164 -4.26 -10.40 -1.04
C PHE A 164 -5.10 -9.12 -1.04
N ALA A 165 -4.71 -8.11 -1.84
CA ALA A 165 -5.38 -6.82 -1.86
C ALA A 165 -6.62 -6.75 -2.73
N SER A 166 -6.92 -7.76 -3.52
CA SER A 166 -7.95 -7.74 -4.57
C SER A 166 -9.35 -7.41 -4.03
N HIS A 167 -9.82 -8.21 -3.07
CA HIS A 167 -11.15 -8.02 -2.48
C HIS A 167 -11.27 -6.69 -1.74
N LEU A 168 -10.24 -6.31 -1.00
CA LEU A 168 -10.19 -5.04 -0.29
C LEU A 168 -10.23 -3.85 -1.25
N SER A 169 -9.41 -3.89 -2.30
CA SER A 169 -9.37 -2.84 -3.32
C SER A 169 -10.72 -2.70 -4.02
N ARG A 170 -11.40 -3.82 -4.31
CA ARG A 170 -12.74 -3.83 -4.91
C ARG A 170 -13.76 -3.18 -3.98
N HIS A 171 -13.75 -3.51 -2.68
CA HIS A 171 -14.62 -2.89 -1.69
C HIS A 171 -14.46 -1.37 -1.66
N TYR A 172 -13.24 -0.87 -1.52
CA TYR A 172 -12.98 0.56 -1.52
C TYR A 172 -13.40 1.23 -2.83
N ASN A 173 -12.96 0.68 -3.96
CA ASN A 173 -13.11 1.34 -5.26
C ASN A 173 -14.53 1.28 -5.82
N GLN A 174 -15.31 0.26 -5.46
CA GLN A 174 -16.66 0.07 -5.99
C GLN A 174 -17.77 0.46 -5.01
N ARG A 175 -17.47 0.59 -3.72
CA ARG A 175 -18.50 0.85 -2.69
C ARG A 175 -18.20 2.09 -1.85
N VAL A 176 -17.02 2.14 -1.21
CA VAL A 176 -16.70 3.22 -0.27
C VAL A 176 -16.50 4.55 -0.99
N LEU A 177 -15.52 4.62 -1.87
CA LEU A 177 -15.16 5.88 -2.55
C LEU A 177 -16.29 6.43 -3.44
N PRO A 178 -17.06 5.60 -4.20
CA PRO A 178 -18.23 6.09 -4.94
C PRO A 178 -19.32 6.64 -4.03
N LYS A 179 -19.64 5.93 -2.93
CA LYS A 179 -20.66 6.38 -1.97
C LYS A 179 -20.32 7.72 -1.32
N LEU A 180 -19.03 8.01 -1.15
CA LEU A 180 -18.52 9.26 -0.60
C LEU A 180 -18.35 10.37 -1.65
N GLY A 181 -18.63 10.09 -2.93
CA GLY A 181 -18.41 11.03 -4.04
C GLY A 181 -16.93 11.34 -4.29
N VAL A 182 -16.02 10.44 -3.86
CA VAL A 182 -14.57 10.62 -3.99
C VAL A 182 -14.00 9.81 -5.16
N TRP A 183 -14.71 8.76 -5.59
CA TRP A 183 -14.23 7.89 -6.65
C TRP A 183 -14.18 8.57 -8.02
N LYS A 184 -13.07 8.39 -8.71
CA LYS A 184 -12.93 8.78 -10.12
C LYS A 184 -12.17 7.67 -10.84
N LYS A 185 -12.78 7.14 -11.91
CA LYS A 185 -12.24 6.00 -12.67
C LYS A 185 -10.77 6.22 -13.03
N TYR A 186 -9.91 5.24 -12.71
CA TYR A 186 -8.47 5.24 -12.91
C TYR A 186 -7.67 6.33 -12.19
N THR A 187 -8.32 7.31 -11.58
CA THR A 187 -7.66 8.50 -11.00
C THR A 187 -7.69 8.47 -9.48
N LYS A 188 -8.86 8.19 -8.88
CA LYS A 188 -9.08 8.14 -7.42
C LYS A 188 -9.52 6.73 -7.01
N VAL A 189 -8.59 5.95 -6.47
CA VAL A 189 -8.77 4.55 -6.03
C VAL A 189 -7.98 4.31 -4.74
N LEU A 190 -8.18 3.18 -4.06
CA LEU A 190 -7.47 2.86 -2.82
C LEU A 190 -5.95 3.04 -2.93
N TYR A 191 -5.35 2.63 -4.03
CA TYR A 191 -3.91 2.80 -4.28
C TYR A 191 -3.44 4.27 -4.19
N CYS A 192 -4.35 5.24 -4.32
CA CYS A 192 -4.02 6.66 -4.19
C CYS A 192 -3.64 7.08 -2.77
N THR A 193 -3.87 6.24 -1.76
CA THR A 193 -3.31 6.43 -0.41
C THR A 193 -1.79 6.57 -0.45
N ARG A 194 -1.10 5.72 -1.24
CA ARG A 194 0.34 5.82 -1.45
C ARG A 194 0.73 7.13 -2.18
N HIS A 195 -0.03 7.55 -3.18
CA HIS A 195 0.23 8.84 -3.85
C HIS A 195 0.01 10.01 -2.89
N THR A 196 -0.97 9.91 -1.99
CA THR A 196 -1.23 10.91 -0.95
C THR A 196 -0.05 11.03 0.02
N PHE A 197 0.48 9.90 0.48
CA PHE A 197 1.67 9.87 1.32
C PHE A 197 2.88 10.51 0.64
N ILE A 198 3.19 10.08 -0.58
CA ILE A 198 4.33 10.60 -1.37
C ILE A 198 4.17 12.11 -1.60
N ASN A 199 2.99 12.56 -2.02
CA ASN A 199 2.72 13.98 -2.23
C ASN A 199 2.86 14.79 -0.94
N LYS A 200 2.46 14.22 0.20
CA LYS A 200 2.61 14.87 1.50
C LYS A 200 4.07 15.03 1.88
N LEU A 201 4.91 14.00 1.69
CA LEU A 201 6.36 14.11 1.93
C LEU A 201 7.01 15.19 1.05
N TYR A 202 6.66 15.28 -0.23
CA TYR A 202 7.13 16.38 -1.09
C TYR A 202 6.66 17.75 -0.60
N THR A 203 5.43 17.88 -0.14
CA THR A 203 4.89 19.12 0.44
C THR A 203 5.66 19.54 1.70
N GLU A 204 6.06 18.57 2.52
CA GLU A 204 6.88 18.78 3.72
C GLU A 204 8.39 18.90 3.41
N ARG A 205 8.76 19.02 2.15
CA ARG A 205 10.14 19.20 1.65
C ARG A 205 11.11 18.10 2.12
N VAL A 206 10.61 16.86 2.23
CA VAL A 206 11.44 15.71 2.53
C VAL A 206 12.33 15.42 1.31
N ASP A 207 13.59 15.06 1.58
CA ASP A 207 14.56 14.72 0.53
C ASP A 207 14.05 13.57 -0.36
N GLU A 208 14.20 13.72 -1.68
CA GLU A 208 13.69 12.75 -2.66
C GLU A 208 14.28 11.35 -2.46
N ASN A 209 15.54 11.25 -2.02
CA ASN A 209 16.17 9.95 -1.78
C ASN A 209 15.58 9.26 -0.55
N VAL A 210 15.24 10.02 0.49
CA VAL A 210 14.52 9.50 1.66
C VAL A 210 13.14 8.99 1.21
N ILE A 211 12.41 9.77 0.40
CA ILE A 211 11.12 9.35 -0.16
C ILE A 211 11.28 8.04 -0.94
N LYS A 212 12.28 7.93 -1.84
CA LYS A 212 12.54 6.71 -2.61
C LYS A 212 12.77 5.49 -1.72
N VAL A 213 13.53 5.66 -0.65
CA VAL A 213 13.81 4.57 0.32
C VAL A 213 12.52 4.17 1.05
N LEU A 214 11.77 5.12 1.60
CA LEU A 214 10.54 4.84 2.34
C LEU A 214 9.51 4.09 1.47
N VAL A 215 9.37 4.48 0.21
CA VAL A 215 8.35 3.90 -0.66
C VAL A 215 8.83 2.73 -1.54
N GLY A 216 10.13 2.42 -1.56
CA GLY A 216 10.69 1.35 -2.38
C GLY A 216 10.60 1.68 -3.87
N HIS A 217 11.00 2.88 -4.25
CA HIS A 217 11.27 3.26 -5.63
C HIS A 217 12.72 2.92 -5.99
N GLU A 218 13.00 2.89 -7.28
CA GLU A 218 14.37 2.62 -7.74
C GLU A 218 15.35 3.63 -7.17
N LYS A 219 16.40 3.12 -6.52
CA LYS A 219 17.49 3.93 -5.97
C LYS A 219 18.29 4.51 -7.14
N GLY A 220 18.68 5.77 -7.06
CA GLY A 220 19.59 6.38 -8.02
C GLY A 220 20.93 5.62 -8.08
N PHE A 221 21.69 5.81 -9.17
CA PHE A 221 22.95 5.12 -9.41
C PHE A 221 23.92 5.20 -8.21
N THR A 222 24.08 6.38 -7.64
CA THR A 222 24.97 6.64 -6.49
C THR A 222 24.59 5.82 -5.26
N MET A 223 23.29 5.70 -4.96
CA MET A 223 22.81 4.93 -3.80
C MET A 223 22.94 3.41 -3.99
N LYS A 224 22.96 2.94 -5.24
CA LYS A 224 23.23 1.52 -5.55
C LYS A 224 24.72 1.18 -5.38
N GLN A 225 25.60 2.12 -5.69
CA GLN A 225 27.04 1.90 -5.74
C GLN A 225 27.70 1.82 -4.35
N TYR A 226 27.19 2.56 -3.36
CA TYR A 226 27.83 2.65 -2.04
C TYR A 226 27.32 1.65 -1.00
N GLY A 227 26.38 0.77 -1.32
CA GLY A 227 25.92 -0.34 -0.47
C GLY A 227 25.44 0.07 0.93
N GLY A 228 24.60 -0.74 1.55
CA GLY A 228 24.11 -0.50 2.91
C GLY A 228 22.83 0.32 3.01
N GLU A 229 22.43 0.64 4.24
CA GLU A 229 21.26 1.47 4.52
C GLU A 229 21.65 2.95 4.42
N PRO A 230 21.10 3.69 3.44
CA PRO A 230 21.56 5.06 3.17
C PRO A 230 21.13 6.07 4.22
N PHE A 231 20.20 5.71 5.10
CA PHE A 231 19.69 6.58 6.17
C PHE A 231 19.52 5.82 7.48
N THR A 232 19.80 6.50 8.60
CA THR A 232 19.61 5.91 9.93
C THR A 232 18.11 5.70 10.24
N PRO A 233 17.79 4.78 11.15
CA PRO A 233 16.44 4.57 11.65
C PRO A 233 15.77 5.86 12.14
N GLU A 234 16.50 6.68 12.89
CA GLU A 234 16.04 7.95 13.46
C GLU A 234 15.69 8.95 12.35
N ARG A 235 16.55 9.06 11.32
CA ARG A 235 16.30 9.93 10.18
C ARG A 235 15.04 9.53 9.43
N LEU A 236 14.83 8.22 9.19
CA LEU A 236 13.63 7.73 8.53
C LEU A 236 12.37 8.01 9.37
N LEU A 237 12.46 7.85 10.71
CA LEU A 237 11.35 8.16 11.62
C LEU A 237 11.04 9.65 11.65
N GLU A 238 12.06 10.51 11.73
CA GLU A 238 11.91 11.97 11.69
C GLU A 238 11.15 12.38 10.44
N GLU A 239 11.59 11.90 9.27
CA GLU A 239 11.01 12.31 7.99
C GLU A 239 9.59 11.78 7.79
N ILE A 240 9.30 10.53 8.14
CA ILE A 240 7.95 10.00 8.03
C ILE A 240 6.99 10.71 9.00
N SER A 241 7.47 11.15 10.16
CA SER A 241 6.66 11.83 11.17
C SER A 241 6.19 13.23 10.76
N LYS A 242 6.78 13.81 9.71
CA LYS A 242 6.30 15.06 9.10
C LYS A 242 4.95 14.90 8.40
N VAL A 243 4.54 13.67 8.10
CA VAL A 243 3.26 13.39 7.45
C VAL A 243 2.13 13.62 8.44
N ASN A 244 1.37 14.68 8.24
CA ASN A 244 0.22 15.03 9.07
C ASN A 244 -0.97 15.46 8.19
N TYR A 245 -2.16 15.02 8.55
CA TYR A 245 -3.42 15.35 7.87
C TYR A 245 -4.32 16.13 8.84
N SER A 246 -4.29 17.46 8.70
CA SER A 246 -5.04 18.37 9.59
C SER A 246 -6.55 18.29 9.41
N GLY A 247 -7.29 18.50 10.50
CA GLY A 247 -8.75 18.52 10.51
C GLY A 247 -9.42 17.16 10.52
N ILE A 248 -8.69 16.12 10.93
CA ILE A 248 -9.20 14.77 11.19
C ILE A 248 -9.22 14.54 12.70
N ASN A 249 -10.30 14.01 13.22
CA ASN A 249 -10.43 13.69 14.65
C ASN A 249 -9.88 12.28 14.93
N TRP A 250 -8.56 12.18 15.04
CA TRP A 250 -7.86 10.90 15.24
C TRP A 250 -8.29 10.18 16.52
N LYS A 251 -8.58 10.92 17.61
CA LYS A 251 -9.04 10.33 18.87
C LYS A 251 -10.33 9.53 18.71
N LYS A 252 -11.27 10.04 17.90
CA LYS A 252 -12.53 9.35 17.63
C LYS A 252 -12.39 8.21 16.61
N LEU A 253 -11.28 8.11 15.90
CA LEU A 253 -10.97 6.99 15.02
C LEU A 253 -10.35 5.80 15.75
N LYS A 254 -9.75 6.01 16.92
CA LYS A 254 -9.15 4.94 17.73
C LYS A 254 -10.18 3.86 18.07
N ILE A 255 -9.77 2.58 17.96
CA ILE A 255 -10.57 1.38 18.25
C ILE A 255 -9.99 0.61 19.42
#